data_9a4cfc7ec74f43d017de3d547e18ebb5
#
_entry.id   9a4cfc7ec74f43d017de3d547e18ebb5
#
_cell.length_a   1.000
_cell.length_b   1.000
_cell.length_c   1.000
_cell.angle_alpha   90.00
_cell.angle_beta   90.00
_cell.angle_gamma   90.00
#
_symmetry.space_group_name_H-M   'P 1'
#
loop_
_entity.id
_entity.type
_entity.pdbx_description
1 polymer ?
#
loop_
_entity_poly.entity_id
_entity_poly.type
_entity_poly.pdbx_seq_one_letter_code
_entity_poly.pdbx_strand_id
1 'polypeptide(L)'
;MSYKDKKVITIGIVRELTGLSERQIRYYEEKKLISPERSKGGTRKYSFHDIDKLMEISEKLEDGLNTYEIRQMEKKQMAKKVRDQMIQGQINAAFYKSTNKMNRMNK
;
A
#
# COMPACT_ATOMS: atom_id res chain seq x y z
N MET A 1 13.98 -6.82 1.76
CA MET A 1 12.64 -6.57 2.29
C MET A 1 12.76 -5.89 3.64
N SER A 2 11.93 -4.88 3.86
CA SER A 2 11.97 -4.11 5.12
C SER A 2 11.26 -4.85 6.24
N TYR A 3 11.77 -4.73 7.47
CA TYR A 3 11.09 -5.28 8.63
C TYR A 3 9.69 -4.66 8.82
N LYS A 4 9.45 -3.50 8.23
CA LYS A 4 8.16 -2.81 8.33
C LYS A 4 7.03 -3.56 7.62
N ASP A 5 7.37 -4.45 6.70
CA ASP A 5 6.37 -5.24 5.98
C ASP A 5 6.03 -6.54 6.66
N LYS A 6 6.70 -6.87 7.76
CA LYS A 6 6.43 -8.11 8.46
C LYS A 6 5.15 -8.01 9.29
N LYS A 7 4.27 -8.97 9.13
CA LYS A 7 2.97 -9.01 9.81
C LYS A 7 3.13 -9.71 11.17
N VAL A 8 3.62 -8.97 12.15
CA VAL A 8 3.90 -9.53 13.48
C VAL A 8 3.22 -8.78 14.63
N ILE A 9 2.46 -7.73 14.32
CA ILE A 9 1.87 -6.85 15.34
C ILE A 9 0.42 -7.24 15.56
N THR A 10 0.02 -7.39 16.85
CA THR A 10 -1.36 -7.74 17.17
C THR A 10 -2.27 -6.52 17.07
N ILE A 11 -3.57 -6.77 16.94
CA ILE A 11 -4.55 -5.68 16.84
C ILE A 11 -4.57 -4.82 18.10
N GLY A 12 -4.28 -5.40 19.26
CA GLY A 12 -4.21 -4.64 20.50
C GLY A 12 -3.16 -3.54 20.45
N ILE A 13 -1.99 -3.87 19.91
CA ILE A 13 -0.91 -2.91 19.78
C ILE A 13 -1.27 -1.87 18.71
N VAL A 14 -1.89 -2.30 17.60
CA VAL A 14 -2.33 -1.38 16.56
C VAL A 14 -3.29 -0.34 17.14
N ARG A 15 -4.24 -0.79 17.97
CA ARG A 15 -5.18 0.10 18.63
C ARG A 15 -4.48 1.13 19.50
N GLU A 16 -3.49 0.69 20.27
CA GLU A 16 -2.74 1.57 21.15
C GLU A 16 -1.98 2.64 20.37
N LEU A 17 -1.36 2.23 19.29
CA LEU A 17 -0.52 3.14 18.51
C LEU A 17 -1.34 4.12 17.66
N THR A 18 -2.49 3.69 17.15
CA THR A 18 -3.29 4.52 16.24
C THR A 18 -4.41 5.26 16.95
N GLY A 19 -4.85 4.78 18.10
CA GLY A 19 -6.01 5.33 18.78
C GLY A 19 -7.34 4.90 18.16
N LEU A 20 -7.30 4.05 17.15
CA LEU A 20 -8.51 3.57 16.48
C LEU A 20 -9.10 2.39 17.25
N SER A 21 -10.41 2.21 17.15
CA SER A 21 -11.06 1.05 17.75
C SER A 21 -10.86 -0.17 16.86
N GLU A 22 -11.02 -1.36 17.45
CA GLU A 22 -10.95 -2.60 16.68
C GLU A 22 -11.98 -2.60 15.55
N ARG A 23 -13.17 -2.06 15.84
CA ARG A 23 -14.24 -1.98 14.87
C ARG A 23 -13.83 -1.15 13.66
N GLN A 24 -13.19 -0.01 13.90
CA GLN A 24 -12.71 0.85 12.83
C GLN A 24 -11.65 0.16 12.00
N ILE A 25 -10.72 -0.53 12.66
CA ILE A 25 -9.65 -1.25 11.97
C ILE A 25 -10.23 -2.34 11.08
N ARG A 26 -11.19 -3.10 11.60
CA ARG A 26 -11.86 -4.13 10.81
C ARG A 26 -12.65 -3.55 9.65
N TYR A 27 -13.25 -2.40 9.86
CA TYR A 27 -13.98 -1.71 8.80
C TYR A 27 -13.05 -1.36 7.65
N TYR A 28 -11.85 -0.86 7.95
CA TYR A 28 -10.89 -0.52 6.91
C TYR A 28 -10.38 -1.77 6.20
N GLU A 29 -10.29 -2.87 6.90
CA GLU A 29 -9.96 -4.16 6.28
C GLU A 29 -11.06 -4.58 5.30
N GLU A 30 -12.33 -4.45 5.71
CA GLU A 30 -13.45 -4.77 4.84
C GLU A 30 -13.45 -3.93 3.57
N LYS A 31 -13.06 -2.68 3.69
CA LYS A 31 -12.98 -1.78 2.55
C LYS A 31 -11.71 -1.99 1.73
N LYS A 32 -10.90 -2.97 2.11
CA LYS A 32 -9.68 -3.35 1.41
C LYS A 32 -8.63 -2.25 1.39
N LEU A 33 -8.65 -1.42 2.43
CA LEU A 33 -7.65 -0.37 2.60
C LEU A 33 -6.39 -0.90 3.29
N ILE A 34 -6.53 -1.97 4.07
CA ILE A 34 -5.41 -2.71 4.67
C ILE A 34 -5.66 -4.20 4.51
N SER A 35 -4.59 -4.99 4.57
CA SER A 35 -4.66 -6.44 4.38
C SER A 35 -3.85 -7.15 5.45
N PRO A 36 -4.42 -7.35 6.65
CA PRO A 36 -3.69 -8.07 7.69
C PRO A 36 -3.54 -9.53 7.31
N GLU A 37 -2.54 -10.16 7.89
CA GLU A 37 -2.31 -11.59 7.73
C GLU A 37 -2.90 -12.33 8.90
N ARG A 38 -3.42 -13.54 8.68
CA ARG A 38 -3.94 -14.35 9.77
C ARG A 38 -2.94 -15.43 10.12
N SER A 39 -2.71 -15.59 11.44
CA SER A 39 -1.89 -16.70 11.93
C SER A 39 -2.67 -18.01 11.79
N LYS A 40 -2.00 -19.12 12.10
CA LYS A 40 -2.64 -20.43 12.06
C LYS A 40 -3.88 -20.51 12.93
N GLY A 41 -3.88 -19.78 14.04
CA GLY A 41 -5.04 -19.74 14.94
C GLY A 41 -6.11 -18.74 14.53
N GLY A 42 -5.97 -18.10 13.38
CA GLY A 42 -6.95 -17.14 12.89
C GLY A 42 -6.78 -15.74 13.45
N THR A 43 -5.72 -15.49 14.18
CA THR A 43 -5.45 -14.18 14.75
C THR A 43 -4.90 -13.24 13.69
N ARG A 44 -5.45 -12.05 13.63
CA ARG A 44 -4.97 -11.03 12.69
C ARG A 44 -3.63 -10.48 13.12
N LYS A 45 -2.72 -10.35 12.17
CA LYS A 45 -1.40 -9.75 12.39
C LYS A 45 -1.19 -8.62 11.39
N TYR A 46 -0.58 -7.55 11.87
CA TYR A 46 -0.38 -6.32 11.11
C TYR A 46 1.10 -5.99 11.05
N SER A 47 1.47 -5.13 10.12
CA SER A 47 2.85 -4.65 10.00
C SER A 47 2.92 -3.19 10.42
N PHE A 48 4.13 -2.68 10.62
CA PHE A 48 4.31 -1.24 10.85
C PHE A 48 3.82 -0.43 9.66
N HIS A 49 3.98 -0.96 8.46
CA HIS A 49 3.46 -0.32 7.26
C HIS A 49 1.94 -0.18 7.34
N ASP A 50 1.25 -1.21 7.83
CA ASP A 50 -0.19 -1.14 8.03
C ASP A 50 -0.57 -0.03 9.01
N ILE A 51 0.22 0.15 10.07
CA ILE A 51 -0.03 1.19 11.06
C ILE A 51 0.09 2.57 10.42
N ASP A 52 1.16 2.79 9.65
CA ASP A 52 1.35 4.05 8.94
C ASP A 52 0.17 4.32 8.01
N LYS A 53 -0.30 3.28 7.32
CA LYS A 53 -1.42 3.39 6.41
C LYS A 53 -2.71 3.73 7.12
N LEU A 54 -2.95 3.11 8.28
CA LEU A 54 -4.14 3.42 9.08
C LEU A 54 -4.15 4.86 9.54
N MET A 55 -3.00 5.39 9.94
CA MET A 55 -2.89 6.78 10.35
C MET A 55 -3.20 7.71 9.18
N GLU A 56 -2.68 7.39 8.01
CA GLU A 56 -2.92 8.16 6.80
C GLU A 56 -4.39 8.14 6.41
N ILE A 57 -5.03 6.98 6.50
CA ILE A 57 -6.46 6.83 6.20
C ILE A 57 -7.27 7.69 7.16
N SER A 58 -6.93 7.65 8.44
CA SER A 58 -7.64 8.42 9.45
C SER A 58 -7.57 9.91 9.15
N GLU A 59 -6.40 10.40 8.74
CA GLU A 59 -6.22 11.80 8.37
C GLU A 59 -7.10 12.19 7.18
N LYS A 60 -7.13 11.34 6.15
CA LYS A 60 -7.92 11.61 4.96
C LYS A 60 -9.41 11.65 5.26
N LEU A 61 -9.87 10.78 6.16
CA LEU A 61 -11.27 10.79 6.57
C LEU A 61 -11.60 12.08 7.33
N GLU A 62 -10.69 12.57 8.16
CA GLU A 62 -10.88 13.84 8.85
C GLU A 62 -10.96 15.00 7.86
N ASP A 63 -10.23 14.90 6.74
CA ASP A 63 -10.24 15.92 5.69
C ASP A 63 -11.48 15.84 4.81
N GLY A 64 -12.40 14.90 5.09
CA GLY A 64 -13.68 14.81 4.40
C GLY A 64 -13.74 13.79 3.28
N LEU A 65 -12.67 13.06 3.04
CA LEU A 65 -12.69 12.00 2.03
C LEU A 65 -13.42 10.76 2.58
N ASN A 66 -14.08 10.01 1.71
CA ASN A 66 -14.70 8.76 2.11
C ASN A 66 -13.78 7.59 1.74
N THR A 67 -14.12 6.39 2.22
CA THR A 67 -13.26 5.23 2.02
C THR A 67 -13.11 4.85 0.55
N TYR A 68 -14.16 5.06 -0.24
CA TYR A 68 -14.11 4.79 -1.67
C TYR A 68 -13.08 5.71 -2.35
N GLU A 69 -13.15 7.01 -2.05
CA GLU A 69 -12.23 7.98 -2.62
C GLU A 69 -10.78 7.68 -2.25
N ILE A 70 -10.54 7.32 -0.98
CA ILE A 70 -9.20 6.97 -0.51
C ILE A 70 -8.67 5.77 -1.28
N ARG A 71 -9.50 4.76 -1.46
CA ARG A 71 -9.10 3.57 -2.18
C ARG A 71 -8.77 3.86 -3.64
N GLN A 72 -9.57 4.73 -4.28
CA GLN A 72 -9.31 5.11 -5.66
C GLN A 72 -7.99 5.88 -5.79
N MET A 73 -7.70 6.75 -4.85
CA MET A 73 -6.42 7.47 -4.83
C MET A 73 -5.25 6.49 -4.69
N GLU A 74 -5.37 5.52 -3.81
CA GLU A 74 -4.32 4.53 -3.61
C GLU A 74 -4.10 3.69 -4.87
N LYS A 75 -5.16 3.31 -5.54
CA LYS A 75 -5.06 2.56 -6.80
C LYS A 75 -4.34 3.38 -7.86
N LYS A 76 -4.66 4.65 -7.98
CA LYS A 76 -4.00 5.53 -8.95
C LYS A 76 -2.53 5.70 -8.64
N GLN A 77 -2.18 5.86 -7.38
CA GLN A 77 -0.80 6.00 -6.97
C GLN A 77 -0.01 4.72 -7.27
N MET A 78 -0.59 3.57 -6.97
CA MET A 78 0.06 2.29 -7.23
C MET A 78 0.25 2.07 -8.73
N ALA A 79 -0.77 2.36 -9.53
CA ALA A 79 -0.69 2.21 -10.98
C ALA A 79 0.39 3.10 -11.56
N LYS A 80 0.47 4.33 -11.09
CA LYS A 80 1.50 5.27 -11.54
C LYS A 80 2.89 4.77 -11.14
N LYS A 81 3.05 4.32 -9.91
CA LYS A 81 4.33 3.83 -9.42
C LYS A 81 4.83 2.65 -10.23
N VAL A 82 3.94 1.69 -10.49
CA VAL A 82 4.30 0.50 -11.27
C VAL A 82 4.65 0.91 -12.70
N ARG A 83 3.87 1.78 -13.31
CA ARG A 83 4.14 2.26 -14.66
C ARG A 83 5.48 2.97 -14.76
N ASP A 84 5.76 3.85 -13.79
CA ASP A 84 7.03 4.59 -13.79
C ASP A 84 8.21 3.64 -13.66
N GLN A 85 8.09 2.62 -12.82
CA GLN A 85 9.13 1.62 -12.66
C GLN A 85 9.31 0.79 -13.93
N MET A 86 8.23 0.44 -14.58
CA MET A 86 8.30 -0.32 -15.82
C MET A 86 8.95 0.49 -16.95
N ILE A 87 8.57 1.74 -17.07
CA ILE A 87 9.14 2.63 -18.09
C ILE A 87 10.65 2.78 -17.86
N GLN A 88 11.05 3.00 -16.61
CA GLN A 88 12.44 3.16 -16.28
C GLN A 88 13.22 1.89 -16.57
N GLY A 89 12.66 0.74 -16.22
CA GLY A 89 13.28 -0.55 -16.54
C GLY A 89 13.42 -0.78 -18.03
N GLN A 90 12.41 -0.42 -18.81
CA GLN A 90 12.44 -0.55 -20.26
C GLN A 90 13.50 0.34 -20.89
N ILE A 91 13.59 1.58 -20.41
CA ILE A 91 14.59 2.53 -20.92
C ILE A 91 15.98 1.96 -20.65
N ASN A 92 16.23 1.49 -19.45
CA ASN A 92 17.54 0.92 -19.12
C ASN A 92 17.86 -0.29 -19.98
N ALA A 93 16.89 -1.17 -20.15
CA ALA A 93 17.09 -2.37 -20.98
C ALA A 93 17.34 -2.00 -22.44
N ALA A 94 16.58 -1.04 -22.96
CA ALA A 94 16.74 -0.60 -24.35
C ALA A 94 18.11 0.00 -24.58
N PHE A 95 18.58 0.83 -23.68
CA PHE A 95 19.90 1.44 -23.81
C PHE A 95 21.03 0.41 -23.80
N TYR A 96 20.87 -0.61 -23.01
CA TYR A 96 21.89 -1.64 -22.93
C TYR A 96 21.84 -2.62 -24.07
N LYS A 97 20.69 -2.74 -24.73
CA LYS A 97 20.55 -3.68 -25.84
C LYS A 97 20.80 -3.06 -27.19
N SER A 98 20.41 -1.84 -27.37
CA SER A 98 20.51 -1.19 -28.62
C SER A 98 20.70 0.26 -28.50
N THR A 99 19.85 0.22 -28.25
CA THR A 99 19.16 1.15 -28.33
C THR A 99 18.38 1.22 -28.99
N ASN A 100 17.79 0.41 -29.13
CA ASN A 100 16.88 0.62 -29.50
C ASN A 100 16.19 0.67 -29.80
N LYS A 101 15.91 0.44 -30.33
CA LYS A 101 15.01 0.84 -30.80
C LYS A 101 14.38 1.60 -30.69
N MET A 102 14.46 1.57 -30.37
CA MET A 102 13.80 2.63 -30.27
C MET A 102 13.51 3.05 -30.26
N ASN A 103 13.74 2.54 -30.38
CA ASN A 103 13.44 3.40 -30.38
C ASN A 103 12.88 3.44 -30.54
N ARG A 104 12.85 3.19 -30.96
CA ARG A 104 12.24 3.68 -31.11
C ARG A 104 11.86 4.32 -30.84
N MET A 105 12.10 3.95 -30.90
CA MET A 105 11.87 4.72 -30.75
C MET A 105 11.78 5.15 -30.73
N ASN A 106 12.13 4.78 -31.12
CA ASN A 106 12.25 5.49 -31.18
C ASN A 106 12.08 5.61 -31.28
N LYS A 107 12.23 5.38 -31.49
CA LYS A 107 12.30 5.75 -31.60
C LYS A 107 12.15 6.08 -31.51
#